data_137926547217cc6a6b0e7072735fbc04
#
_entry.id   137926547217cc6a6b0e7072735fbc04
#
_cell.length_a   1.000
_cell.length_b   1.000
_cell.length_c   1.000
_cell.angle_alpha   90.00
_cell.angle_beta   90.00
_cell.angle_gamma   90.00
#
_symmetry.space_group_name_H-M   'P 1'
#
loop_
_entity.id
_entity.type
_entity.pdbx_description
1 polymer ?
#
loop_
_entity_poly.entity_id
_entity_poly.type
_entity_poly.pdbx_seq_one_letter_code
_entity_poly.pdbx_strand_id
1 'polypeptide(L)'
;MLLTMNLKHYFIAITLCILYILNLMGCKNQQDANEKDLLTIHIEDYENKIIPRPAVISSIDTIALNTCGNFMGDIKTVCISDSMVYVLDRANAVWAFKFPTGDFVKRIRNVGHGNGEYVSAWAMTLGDSLLFLMDFDTKSILAYDAVLNYKSSFRYGFPAMDFIKVKDGFLFLNLLATEKLHRIVHTNNLGEVQQSYLPSKMSLDMIYNETSFVRDKNGEVYIFPPFSNEIYRWTSGGPKPAFRTDFGRNTAKDNVKSSYDITESERAFNTGFFIVDHHIINNFYHSGKTYYSFYNMKDGRQDQGYADTTEVIPFVPRWQSSNGLIGYILTNDYDKWKPQKDSCDAALFVFHLK
;
A
#
# COMPACT_ATOMS: atom_id res chain seq x y z
N MET A 1 23.09 -49.14 -53.12
CA MET A 1 23.78 -48.18 -52.22
C MET A 1 22.88 -46.97 -51.92
N LEU A 2 21.61 -47.17 -51.60
CA LEU A 2 20.63 -46.09 -51.42
C LEU A 2 19.67 -46.31 -50.21
N LEU A 3 19.94 -47.31 -49.35
CA LEU A 3 19.05 -47.60 -48.21
C LEU A 3 19.67 -47.32 -46.82
N THR A 4 20.93 -46.93 -46.72
CA THR A 4 21.59 -46.67 -45.42
C THR A 4 21.64 -45.21 -44.97
N MET A 5 21.28 -44.27 -45.87
CA MET A 5 21.26 -42.85 -45.52
C MET A 5 19.99 -42.39 -44.77
N ASN A 6 18.89 -43.10 -44.88
CA ASN A 6 17.62 -42.68 -44.29
C ASN A 6 17.50 -42.96 -42.78
N LEU A 7 18.15 -43.94 -42.25
CA LEU A 7 18.00 -44.31 -40.82
C LEU A 7 18.61 -43.26 -39.85
N LYS A 8 19.77 -42.70 -40.22
CA LYS A 8 20.41 -41.64 -39.40
C LYS A 8 19.59 -40.36 -39.30
N HIS A 9 18.95 -39.96 -40.41
CA HIS A 9 18.10 -38.75 -40.43
C HIS A 9 16.80 -38.97 -39.66
N TYR A 10 16.22 -40.14 -39.65
CA TYR A 10 15.06 -40.51 -38.85
C TYR A 10 15.40 -40.53 -37.36
N PHE A 11 16.55 -41.04 -36.96
CA PHE A 11 17.00 -41.02 -35.56
C PHE A 11 17.23 -39.59 -35.03
N ILE A 12 17.83 -38.71 -35.81
CA ILE A 12 18.06 -37.32 -35.47
C ILE A 12 16.73 -36.57 -35.35
N ALA A 13 15.77 -36.77 -36.28
CA ALA A 13 14.45 -36.15 -36.23
C ALA A 13 13.63 -36.60 -35.00
N ILE A 14 13.67 -37.90 -34.68
CA ILE A 14 12.99 -38.44 -33.48
C ILE A 14 13.62 -37.89 -32.20
N THR A 15 14.93 -37.75 -32.12
CA THR A 15 15.63 -37.19 -30.93
C THR A 15 15.32 -35.71 -30.77
N LEU A 16 15.24 -34.94 -31.84
CA LEU A 16 14.83 -33.54 -31.83
C LEU A 16 13.36 -33.35 -31.39
N CYS A 17 12.45 -34.22 -31.88
CA CYS A 17 11.05 -34.21 -31.45
C CYS A 17 10.89 -34.58 -29.96
N ILE A 18 11.63 -35.53 -29.45
CA ILE A 18 11.62 -35.91 -28.01
C ILE A 18 12.16 -34.77 -27.16
N LEU A 19 13.24 -34.10 -27.55
CA LEU A 19 13.78 -32.91 -26.90
C LEU A 19 12.79 -31.74 -26.92
N TYR A 20 12.02 -31.54 -27.96
CA TYR A 20 11.00 -30.51 -28.07
C TYR A 20 9.79 -30.80 -27.18
N ILE A 21 9.36 -32.05 -27.12
CA ILE A 21 8.28 -32.51 -26.22
C ILE A 21 8.68 -32.41 -24.75
N LEU A 22 9.92 -32.73 -24.39
CA LEU A 22 10.44 -32.57 -23.03
C LEU A 22 10.51 -31.09 -22.59
N ASN A 23 10.80 -30.16 -23.49
CA ASN A 23 10.75 -28.72 -23.21
C ASN A 23 9.31 -28.20 -23.04
N LEU A 24 8.32 -28.78 -23.72
CA LEU A 24 6.90 -28.41 -23.55
C LEU A 24 6.28 -28.96 -22.27
N MET A 25 6.79 -30.06 -21.73
CA MET A 25 6.36 -30.62 -20.44
C MET A 25 6.98 -29.90 -19.23
N GLY A 26 8.16 -29.26 -19.40
CA GLY A 26 8.83 -28.51 -18.32
C GLY A 26 8.15 -27.17 -17.99
N CYS A 27 7.39 -26.57 -18.89
CA CYS A 27 6.73 -25.28 -18.63
C CYS A 27 5.38 -25.36 -17.89
N LYS A 28 4.74 -26.53 -17.81
CA LYS A 28 3.46 -26.66 -17.10
C LYS A 28 3.57 -26.86 -15.60
N ASN A 29 4.70 -27.33 -15.10
CA ASN A 29 4.86 -27.64 -13.65
C ASN A 29 5.38 -26.48 -12.80
N GLN A 30 5.75 -25.32 -13.40
CA GLN A 30 6.23 -24.17 -12.61
C GLN A 30 5.11 -23.24 -12.14
N GLN A 31 3.93 -23.27 -12.77
CA GLN A 31 2.78 -22.48 -12.29
C GLN A 31 2.03 -23.17 -11.13
N ASP A 32 1.92 -24.49 -11.15
CA ASP A 32 1.16 -25.22 -10.12
C ASP A 32 1.94 -25.44 -8.80
N ALA A 33 3.27 -25.35 -8.82
CA ALA A 33 4.10 -25.49 -7.61
C ALA A 33 4.08 -24.24 -6.71
N ASN A 34 3.77 -23.03 -7.26
CA ASN A 34 3.74 -21.78 -6.51
C ASN A 34 2.41 -21.53 -5.79
N GLU A 35 1.35 -22.22 -6.13
CA GLU A 35 0.01 -22.00 -5.52
C GLU A 35 -0.17 -22.75 -4.19
N LYS A 36 0.63 -23.80 -3.94
CA LYS A 36 0.50 -24.62 -2.71
C LYS A 36 1.09 -24.00 -1.45
N ASP A 37 1.93 -22.96 -1.55
CA ASP A 37 2.63 -22.35 -0.41
C ASP A 37 2.17 -20.91 -0.11
N LEU A 38 1.12 -20.42 -0.77
CA LEU A 38 0.62 -19.07 -0.52
C LEU A 38 -0.16 -19.02 0.81
N LEU A 39 0.35 -18.24 1.78
CA LEU A 39 -0.35 -18.04 3.05
C LEU A 39 -1.72 -17.42 2.79
N THR A 40 -2.76 -18.19 3.07
CA THR A 40 -4.15 -17.74 2.99
C THR A 40 -4.66 -17.42 4.39
N ILE A 41 -5.13 -16.19 4.58
CA ILE A 41 -5.73 -15.72 5.83
C ILE A 41 -7.24 -15.86 5.67
N HIS A 42 -7.83 -16.83 6.36
CA HIS A 42 -9.27 -17.04 6.35
C HIS A 42 -9.93 -16.09 7.34
N ILE A 43 -10.89 -15.29 6.87
CA ILE A 43 -11.61 -14.29 7.65
C ILE A 43 -13.09 -14.68 7.70
N GLU A 44 -13.49 -15.30 8.81
CA GLU A 44 -14.82 -15.82 9.01
C GLU A 44 -15.38 -15.39 10.38
N ASP A 45 -16.68 -15.43 10.56
CA ASP A 45 -17.35 -15.17 11.85
C ASP A 45 -16.99 -13.84 12.52
N TYR A 46 -16.73 -12.78 11.76
CA TYR A 46 -16.32 -11.47 12.24
C TYR A 46 -17.47 -10.50 12.51
N GLU A 47 -18.65 -10.73 11.94
CA GLU A 47 -19.72 -9.74 11.83
C GLU A 47 -20.26 -9.24 13.19
N ASN A 48 -20.20 -10.09 14.22
CA ASN A 48 -20.70 -9.79 15.56
C ASN A 48 -19.58 -9.74 16.62
N LYS A 49 -18.33 -9.70 16.20
CA LYS A 49 -17.18 -9.67 17.12
C LYS A 49 -16.64 -8.26 17.25
N ILE A 50 -16.43 -7.82 18.49
CA ILE A 50 -15.67 -6.63 18.82
C ILE A 50 -14.25 -7.10 19.17
N ILE A 51 -13.25 -6.46 18.57
CA ILE A 51 -11.86 -6.68 18.96
C ILE A 51 -11.55 -5.74 20.12
N PRO A 52 -11.35 -6.23 21.33
CA PRO A 52 -10.90 -5.38 22.42
C PRO A 52 -9.50 -4.85 22.09
N ARG A 53 -9.33 -3.53 22.07
CA ARG A 53 -8.02 -2.93 21.79
C ARG A 53 -6.85 -3.56 22.57
N PRO A 54 -6.99 -3.83 23.91
CA PRO A 54 -5.93 -4.49 24.67
C PRO A 54 -5.60 -5.92 24.21
N ALA A 55 -6.42 -6.55 23.38
CA ALA A 55 -6.09 -7.87 22.83
C ALA A 55 -4.96 -7.81 21.80
N VAL A 56 -4.92 -6.74 20.99
CA VAL A 56 -4.01 -6.59 19.84
C VAL A 56 -2.98 -5.46 20.02
N ILE A 57 -3.26 -4.45 20.84
CA ILE A 57 -2.39 -3.29 21.06
C ILE A 57 -1.69 -3.41 22.42
N SER A 58 -0.36 -3.28 22.43
CA SER A 58 0.47 -3.29 23.64
C SER A 58 0.61 -1.89 24.27
N SER A 59 0.81 -0.87 23.45
CA SER A 59 0.95 0.53 23.86
C SER A 59 0.57 1.48 22.74
N ILE A 60 0.35 2.75 23.09
CA ILE A 60 0.04 3.84 22.16
C ILE A 60 0.95 5.02 22.48
N ASP A 61 1.72 5.45 21.49
CA ASP A 61 2.44 6.71 21.55
C ASP A 61 1.58 7.82 20.95
N THR A 62 1.58 8.98 21.60
CA THR A 62 0.86 10.16 21.11
C THR A 62 1.85 11.23 20.69
N ILE A 63 1.74 11.69 19.44
CA ILE A 63 2.56 12.76 18.88
C ILE A 63 1.64 13.96 18.65
N ALA A 64 1.69 14.93 19.55
CA ALA A 64 0.94 16.17 19.40
C ALA A 64 1.66 17.08 18.41
N LEU A 65 1.03 17.37 17.26
CA LEU A 65 1.61 18.16 16.18
C LEU A 65 1.48 19.66 16.52
N ASN A 66 2.59 20.29 16.86
CA ASN A 66 2.63 21.71 17.15
C ASN A 66 2.72 22.51 15.83
N THR A 67 1.63 23.10 15.39
CA THR A 67 1.57 23.87 14.14
C THR A 67 2.06 25.32 14.27
N CYS A 68 2.52 25.73 15.45
CA CYS A 68 2.92 27.11 15.74
C CYS A 68 1.84 28.15 15.37
N GLY A 69 0.55 27.81 15.59
CA GLY A 69 -0.58 28.68 15.29
C GLY A 69 -0.96 28.75 13.80
N ASN A 70 -0.35 27.97 12.94
CA ASN A 70 -0.80 27.84 11.55
C ASN A 70 -1.92 26.82 11.45
N PHE A 71 -2.91 27.11 10.64
CA PHE A 71 -4.01 26.19 10.35
C PHE A 71 -3.51 24.97 9.56
N MET A 72 -3.82 23.77 10.05
CA MET A 72 -3.64 22.50 9.35
C MET A 72 -5.00 22.00 8.85
N GLY A 73 -5.08 21.67 7.56
CA GLY A 73 -6.24 20.99 7.00
C GLY A 73 -6.34 19.54 7.46
N ASP A 74 -7.42 18.86 7.05
CA ASP A 74 -7.58 17.44 7.29
C ASP A 74 -6.38 16.65 6.73
N ILE A 75 -5.93 15.63 7.45
CA ILE A 75 -4.72 14.86 7.10
C ILE A 75 -5.04 13.90 5.94
N LYS A 76 -4.22 13.97 4.91
CA LYS A 76 -4.31 13.14 3.70
C LYS A 76 -3.31 11.99 3.71
N THR A 77 -2.08 12.25 4.12
CA THR A 77 -1.01 11.23 4.18
C THR A 77 -0.04 11.57 5.31
N VAL A 78 0.45 10.52 5.99
CA VAL A 78 1.49 10.62 7.00
C VAL A 78 2.65 9.69 6.64
N CYS A 79 3.88 10.20 6.77
CA CYS A 79 5.10 9.40 6.70
C CYS A 79 5.94 9.67 7.96
N ILE A 80 6.44 8.63 8.61
CA ILE A 80 7.31 8.74 9.79
C ILE A 80 8.65 8.09 9.48
N SER A 81 9.74 8.84 9.69
CA SER A 81 11.11 8.33 9.71
C SER A 81 11.64 8.25 11.15
N ASP A 82 12.89 7.83 11.33
CA ASP A 82 13.51 7.75 12.67
C ASP A 82 13.56 9.08 13.42
N SER A 83 13.51 10.21 12.73
CA SER A 83 13.67 11.55 13.33
C SER A 83 12.59 12.56 12.93
N MET A 84 11.76 12.25 11.96
CA MET A 84 10.81 13.20 11.37
C MET A 84 9.44 12.59 11.16
N VAL A 85 8.43 13.42 11.33
CA VAL A 85 7.04 13.18 10.91
C VAL A 85 6.73 14.13 9.76
N TYR A 86 6.22 13.60 8.67
CA TYR A 86 5.71 14.39 7.54
C TYR A 86 4.21 14.20 7.41
N VAL A 87 3.50 15.30 7.23
CA VAL A 87 2.05 15.31 7.04
C VAL A 87 1.74 16.06 5.75
N LEU A 88 0.98 15.45 4.87
CA LEU A 88 0.31 16.13 3.76
C LEU A 88 -1.13 16.38 4.16
N ASP A 89 -1.57 17.62 4.11
CA ASP A 89 -2.96 17.97 4.39
C ASP A 89 -3.79 18.20 3.12
N ARG A 90 -5.12 18.24 3.28
CA ARG A 90 -6.05 18.48 2.17
C ARG A 90 -6.02 19.93 1.66
N ALA A 91 -5.33 20.83 2.37
CA ALA A 91 -5.08 22.21 1.91
C ALA A 91 -3.81 22.30 1.03
N ASN A 92 -3.26 21.20 0.55
CA ASN A 92 -2.04 21.14 -0.25
C ASN A 92 -0.79 21.61 0.49
N ALA A 93 -0.74 21.52 1.81
CA ALA A 93 0.48 21.81 2.56
C ALA A 93 1.20 20.52 2.99
N VAL A 94 2.53 20.53 2.89
CA VAL A 94 3.40 19.50 3.45
C VAL A 94 4.06 20.07 4.69
N TRP A 95 3.92 19.36 5.81
CA TRP A 95 4.43 19.73 7.10
C TRP A 95 5.53 18.76 7.52
N ALA A 96 6.55 19.26 8.18
CA ALA A 96 7.59 18.49 8.81
C ALA A 96 7.65 18.81 10.30
N PHE A 97 7.68 17.77 11.13
CA PHE A 97 7.81 17.85 12.58
C PHE A 97 8.91 16.91 13.05
N LYS A 98 9.49 17.17 14.22
CA LYS A 98 10.42 16.25 14.85
C LYS A 98 9.70 15.03 15.41
N PHE A 99 10.24 13.86 15.20
CA PHE A 99 9.80 12.64 15.87
C PHE A 99 10.68 12.37 17.11
N PRO A 100 10.15 11.99 18.28
CA PRO A 100 8.73 11.77 18.58
C PRO A 100 8.00 12.99 19.16
N THR A 101 8.62 14.17 19.24
CA THR A 101 8.13 15.31 20.03
C THR A 101 6.97 16.08 19.38
N GLY A 102 6.79 15.98 18.05
CA GLY A 102 5.82 16.74 17.29
C GLY A 102 6.18 18.24 17.15
N ASP A 103 7.43 18.63 17.47
CA ASP A 103 7.86 20.01 17.33
C ASP A 103 7.95 20.41 15.86
N PHE A 104 7.41 21.57 15.53
CA PHE A 104 7.40 22.12 14.18
C PHE A 104 8.83 22.34 13.64
N VAL A 105 9.06 21.92 12.40
CA VAL A 105 10.31 22.17 11.68
C VAL A 105 10.06 23.09 10.50
N LYS A 106 9.14 22.73 9.62
CA LYS A 106 8.87 23.51 8.41
C LYS A 106 7.50 23.14 7.83
N ARG A 107 6.92 24.09 7.13
CA ARG A 107 5.75 23.92 6.29
C ARG A 107 6.05 24.44 4.89
N ILE A 108 5.67 23.70 3.86
CA ILE A 108 5.68 24.17 2.48
C ILE A 108 4.26 24.09 1.90
N ARG A 109 3.92 25.10 1.09
CA ARG A 109 2.70 25.16 0.27
C ARG A 109 3.04 25.92 -0.99
N ASN A 110 3.92 25.35 -1.79
CA ASN A 110 4.46 25.98 -2.98
C ASN A 110 3.59 25.63 -4.19
N VAL A 111 2.42 26.29 -4.31
CA VAL A 111 1.46 26.03 -5.39
C VAL A 111 1.87 26.79 -6.65
N GLY A 112 2.13 26.07 -7.73
CA GLY A 112 2.53 26.66 -9.01
C GLY A 112 3.15 25.63 -9.96
N HIS A 113 3.89 26.14 -10.97
CA HIS A 113 4.53 25.33 -12.01
C HIS A 113 6.06 25.52 -12.08
N GLY A 114 6.65 26.23 -11.13
CA GLY A 114 8.09 26.46 -11.05
C GLY A 114 8.84 25.30 -10.39
N ASN A 115 10.16 25.47 -10.28
CA ASN A 115 11.00 24.48 -9.62
C ASN A 115 10.64 24.36 -8.13
N GLY A 116 10.27 23.14 -7.70
CA GLY A 116 9.85 22.87 -6.34
C GLY A 116 8.42 23.33 -6.04
N GLU A 117 7.66 23.73 -7.04
CA GLU A 117 6.22 24.02 -6.95
C GLU A 117 5.41 22.82 -7.44
N TYR A 118 4.19 22.71 -6.96
CA TYR A 118 3.23 21.66 -7.32
C TYR A 118 1.81 22.21 -7.35
N VAL A 119 0.94 21.60 -8.13
CA VAL A 119 -0.47 22.05 -8.28
C VAL A 119 -1.37 21.28 -7.33
N SER A 120 -1.27 19.95 -7.31
CA SER A 120 -2.15 19.06 -6.55
C SER A 120 -1.33 17.96 -5.85
N ALA A 121 -0.87 18.28 -4.64
CA ALA A 121 -0.18 17.30 -3.80
C ALA A 121 -1.13 16.14 -3.46
N TRP A 122 -0.77 14.92 -3.82
CA TRP A 122 -1.68 13.79 -3.73
C TRP A 122 -1.23 12.69 -2.78
N ALA A 123 -0.01 12.21 -2.90
CA ALA A 123 0.58 11.14 -2.10
C ALA A 123 2.03 11.48 -1.74
N MET A 124 2.53 10.86 -0.68
CA MET A 124 3.93 10.99 -0.25
C MET A 124 4.50 9.62 0.09
N THR A 125 5.79 9.46 -0.12
CA THR A 125 6.56 8.30 0.35
C THR A 125 7.97 8.68 0.74
N LEU A 126 8.56 7.91 1.65
CA LEU A 126 9.98 8.03 2.03
C LEU A 126 10.84 7.03 1.25
N GLY A 127 12.05 7.44 0.91
CA GLY A 127 13.06 6.57 0.32
C GLY A 127 14.37 7.30 0.11
N ASP A 128 15.50 6.59 0.20
CA ASP A 128 16.84 7.15 -0.02
C ASP A 128 17.13 8.44 0.80
N SER A 129 16.62 8.52 2.03
CA SER A 129 16.69 9.71 2.91
C SER A 129 15.98 10.96 2.37
N LEU A 130 15.11 10.81 1.38
CA LEU A 130 14.30 11.88 0.79
C LEU A 130 12.81 11.63 1.04
N LEU A 131 12.07 12.73 1.09
CA LEU A 131 10.61 12.72 0.96
C LEU A 131 10.27 12.93 -0.52
N PHE A 132 9.47 12.04 -1.07
CA PHE A 132 8.92 12.15 -2.41
C PHE A 132 7.45 12.54 -2.32
N LEU A 133 7.06 13.57 -3.09
CA LEU A 133 5.71 14.10 -3.19
C LEU A 133 5.18 13.89 -4.61
N MET A 134 4.02 13.28 -4.74
CA MET A 134 3.31 13.17 -6.02
C MET A 134 2.45 14.39 -6.25
N ASP A 135 2.66 15.06 -7.38
CA ASP A 135 1.74 16.03 -7.95
C ASP A 135 0.88 15.32 -9.00
N PHE A 136 -0.40 15.17 -8.68
CA PHE A 136 -1.35 14.42 -9.50
C PHE A 136 -1.62 15.12 -10.84
N ASP A 137 -1.83 16.44 -10.83
CA ASP A 137 -2.23 17.20 -12.01
C ASP A 137 -1.09 17.33 -13.02
N THR A 138 0.13 17.61 -12.55
CA THR A 138 1.31 17.72 -13.43
C THR A 138 1.96 16.39 -13.75
N LYS A 139 1.50 15.30 -13.11
CA LYS A 139 2.11 13.95 -13.19
C LYS A 139 3.61 13.99 -12.91
N SER A 140 3.97 14.63 -11.80
CA SER A 140 5.35 14.81 -11.38
C SER A 140 5.58 14.18 -10.01
N ILE A 141 6.81 13.74 -9.78
CA ILE A 141 7.31 13.42 -8.45
C ILE A 141 8.36 14.48 -8.10
N LEU A 142 8.17 15.13 -6.95
CA LEU A 142 9.12 16.10 -6.40
C LEU A 142 9.85 15.46 -5.22
N ALA A 143 11.16 15.64 -5.14
CA ALA A 143 12.01 15.16 -4.06
C ALA A 143 12.45 16.30 -3.16
N TYR A 144 12.35 16.09 -1.85
CA TYR A 144 12.76 17.03 -0.80
C TYR A 144 13.68 16.35 0.19
N ASP A 145 14.60 17.13 0.79
CA ASP A 145 15.39 16.63 1.93
C ASP A 145 14.57 16.56 3.22
N ALA A 146 15.19 16.09 4.31
CA ALA A 146 14.53 15.89 5.59
C ALA A 146 13.88 17.15 6.17
N VAL A 147 14.34 18.35 5.78
CA VAL A 147 13.78 19.63 6.23
C VAL A 147 13.02 20.37 5.13
N LEU A 148 12.47 19.61 4.18
CA LEU A 148 11.63 20.09 3.08
C LEU A 148 12.28 21.14 2.17
N ASN A 149 13.61 21.03 1.89
CA ASN A 149 14.23 21.76 0.81
C ASN A 149 14.14 20.94 -0.48
N TYR A 150 13.68 21.58 -1.54
CA TYR A 150 13.57 20.96 -2.87
C TYR A 150 14.94 20.49 -3.38
N LYS A 151 14.98 19.32 -3.99
CA LYS A 151 16.17 18.72 -4.60
C LYS A 151 16.03 18.50 -6.09
N SER A 152 14.96 17.84 -6.51
CA SER A 152 14.74 17.50 -7.92
C SER A 152 13.28 17.15 -8.17
N SER A 153 12.92 17.05 -9.44
CA SER A 153 11.65 16.49 -9.86
C SER A 153 11.80 15.77 -11.19
N PHE A 154 10.88 14.86 -11.46
CA PHE A 154 10.72 14.21 -12.76
C PHE A 154 9.23 14.02 -13.08
N ARG A 155 8.92 13.78 -14.36
CA ARG A 155 7.55 13.49 -14.82
C ARG A 155 7.38 12.04 -15.18
N TYR A 156 6.14 11.55 -15.05
CA TYR A 156 5.73 10.23 -15.51
C TYR A 156 4.53 10.35 -16.48
N GLY A 157 4.37 9.38 -17.41
CA GLY A 157 3.52 9.55 -18.58
C GLY A 157 2.10 8.99 -18.50
N PHE A 158 1.57 8.66 -17.28
CA PHE A 158 0.29 7.98 -17.09
C PHE A 158 -0.44 8.50 -15.84
N PRO A 159 -1.77 8.29 -15.71
CA PRO A 159 -2.50 8.68 -14.50
C PRO A 159 -2.19 7.71 -13.35
N ALA A 160 -1.61 8.20 -12.27
CA ALA A 160 -1.33 7.40 -11.09
C ALA A 160 -2.01 7.99 -9.85
N MET A 161 -2.44 7.11 -8.93
CA MET A 161 -3.11 7.48 -7.68
C MET A 161 -2.24 7.31 -6.45
N ASP A 162 -1.25 6.43 -6.53
CA ASP A 162 -0.34 6.13 -5.42
C ASP A 162 1.00 5.68 -5.96
N PHE A 163 2.04 5.76 -5.14
CA PHE A 163 3.39 5.37 -5.54
C PHE A 163 4.26 5.03 -4.34
N ILE A 164 5.33 4.28 -4.59
CA ILE A 164 6.37 4.01 -3.60
C ILE A 164 7.75 3.97 -4.26
N LYS A 165 8.75 4.48 -3.55
CA LYS A 165 10.17 4.37 -3.95
C LYS A 165 10.65 2.93 -3.76
N VAL A 166 11.27 2.35 -4.78
CA VAL A 166 11.99 1.07 -4.72
C VAL A 166 13.46 1.29 -5.10
N LYS A 167 14.30 0.27 -4.95
CA LYS A 167 15.75 0.39 -5.11
C LYS A 167 16.18 1.03 -6.44
N ASP A 168 15.54 0.62 -7.54
CA ASP A 168 15.89 0.98 -8.92
C ASP A 168 14.87 1.91 -9.60
N GLY A 169 13.99 2.55 -8.82
CA GLY A 169 12.99 3.46 -9.36
C GLY A 169 11.77 3.61 -8.47
N PHE A 170 10.60 3.57 -9.09
CA PHE A 170 9.32 3.74 -8.41
C PHE A 170 8.29 2.75 -8.90
N LEU A 171 7.40 2.32 -8.01
CA LEU A 171 6.18 1.64 -8.37
C LEU A 171 5.02 2.62 -8.27
N PHE A 172 4.11 2.55 -9.23
CA PHE A 172 2.92 3.38 -9.29
C PHE A 172 1.67 2.53 -9.40
N LEU A 173 0.60 2.96 -8.73
CA LEU A 173 -0.75 2.48 -8.99
C LEU A 173 -1.34 3.25 -10.17
N ASN A 174 -1.45 2.59 -11.33
CA ASN A 174 -2.05 3.17 -12.53
C ASN A 174 -3.58 3.10 -12.45
N LEU A 175 -4.24 4.26 -12.55
CA LEU A 175 -5.70 4.37 -12.54
C LEU A 175 -6.33 3.70 -13.76
N LEU A 176 -5.77 3.96 -14.95
CA LEU A 176 -6.29 3.51 -16.22
C LEU A 176 -5.47 2.32 -16.75
N ALA A 177 -5.67 1.16 -16.13
CA ALA A 177 -5.03 -0.06 -16.63
C ALA A 177 -5.58 -0.41 -18.02
N THR A 178 -4.67 -0.74 -18.92
CA THR A 178 -4.94 -1.14 -20.31
C THR A 178 -4.18 -2.44 -20.62
N GLU A 179 -4.40 -3.00 -21.81
CA GLU A 179 -3.62 -4.16 -22.28
C GLU A 179 -2.12 -3.85 -22.42
N LYS A 180 -1.74 -2.59 -22.65
CA LYS A 180 -0.34 -2.16 -22.82
C LYS A 180 0.29 -1.63 -21.53
N LEU A 181 -0.49 -1.10 -20.62
CA LEU A 181 -0.02 -0.53 -19.36
C LEU A 181 -0.91 -1.02 -18.22
N HIS A 182 -0.42 -1.98 -17.46
CA HIS A 182 -1.15 -2.70 -16.44
C HIS A 182 -1.35 -1.87 -15.15
N ARG A 183 -1.92 -2.49 -14.11
CA ARG A 183 -2.30 -1.84 -12.86
C ARG A 183 -1.11 -1.31 -12.06
N ILE A 184 0.00 -2.03 -12.05
CA ILE A 184 1.24 -1.60 -11.37
C ILE A 184 2.28 -1.28 -12.44
N VAL A 185 2.82 -0.07 -12.39
CA VAL A 185 3.84 0.41 -13.31
C VAL A 185 5.15 0.62 -12.56
N HIS A 186 6.21 -0.02 -13.03
CA HIS A 186 7.58 0.20 -12.57
C HIS A 186 8.27 1.19 -13.50
N THR A 187 8.85 2.23 -12.93
CA THR A 187 9.67 3.21 -13.64
C THR A 187 11.10 3.22 -13.08
N ASN A 188 12.04 3.73 -13.85
CA ASN A 188 13.35 4.11 -13.31
C ASN A 188 13.25 5.41 -12.47
N ASN A 189 14.38 5.91 -11.97
CA ASN A 189 14.46 7.13 -11.16
C ASN A 189 14.16 8.43 -11.95
N LEU A 190 14.02 8.36 -13.27
CA LEU A 190 13.67 9.47 -14.15
C LEU A 190 12.19 9.43 -14.58
N GLY A 191 11.41 8.48 -14.08
CA GLY A 191 9.98 8.33 -14.44
C GLY A 191 9.72 7.58 -15.75
N GLU A 192 10.75 7.03 -16.38
CA GLU A 192 10.61 6.24 -17.61
C GLU A 192 10.12 4.84 -17.29
N VAL A 193 9.04 4.42 -17.95
CA VAL A 193 8.44 3.11 -17.75
C VAL A 193 9.42 2.00 -18.14
N GLN A 194 9.70 1.11 -17.22
CA GLN A 194 10.52 -0.08 -17.43
C GLN A 194 9.62 -1.29 -17.74
N GLN A 195 8.59 -1.48 -16.93
CA GLN A 195 7.65 -2.59 -17.08
C GLN A 195 6.34 -2.30 -16.35
N SER A 196 5.27 -3.01 -16.74
CA SER A 196 4.02 -2.99 -15.99
C SER A 196 3.53 -4.40 -15.66
N TYR A 197 2.79 -4.51 -14.56
CA TYR A 197 2.41 -5.79 -13.96
C TYR A 197 0.95 -5.77 -13.52
N LEU A 198 0.41 -6.94 -13.22
CA LEU A 198 -0.94 -7.15 -12.74
C LEU A 198 -1.97 -6.62 -13.74
N PRO A 199 -2.18 -7.33 -14.85
CA PRO A 199 -3.20 -6.96 -15.82
C PRO A 199 -4.57 -6.93 -15.14
N SER A 200 -5.34 -5.90 -15.41
CA SER A 200 -6.67 -5.74 -14.84
C SER A 200 -7.61 -5.19 -15.90
N LYS A 201 -8.81 -5.78 -15.96
CA LYS A 201 -9.91 -5.28 -16.81
C LYS A 201 -10.93 -4.48 -16.00
N MET A 202 -10.80 -4.47 -14.67
CA MET A 202 -11.71 -3.75 -13.78
C MET A 202 -11.41 -2.25 -13.84
N SER A 203 -12.44 -1.42 -14.03
CA SER A 203 -12.33 0.03 -13.86
C SER A 203 -12.27 0.36 -12.36
N LEU A 204 -11.49 1.38 -12.00
CA LEU A 204 -11.41 1.93 -10.65
C LEU A 204 -12.23 3.23 -10.57
N ASP A 205 -13.55 3.08 -10.44
CA ASP A 205 -14.46 4.22 -10.31
C ASP A 205 -14.46 4.77 -8.88
N MET A 206 -14.13 3.91 -7.90
CA MET A 206 -13.99 4.24 -6.48
C MET A 206 -12.77 3.52 -5.92
N ILE A 207 -12.07 4.15 -4.98
CA ILE A 207 -10.91 3.59 -4.28
C ILE A 207 -11.11 3.86 -2.78
N TYR A 208 -11.04 2.83 -1.98
CA TYR A 208 -11.25 2.88 -0.53
C TYR A 208 -9.94 2.81 0.27
N ASN A 209 -8.87 2.30 -0.32
CA ASN A 209 -7.60 2.17 0.36
C ASN A 209 -6.83 3.50 0.38
N GLU A 210 -6.28 3.85 1.54
CA GLU A 210 -5.43 5.03 1.74
C GLU A 210 -4.09 4.89 1.00
N THR A 211 -3.58 3.66 0.87
CA THR A 211 -2.37 3.35 0.11
C THR A 211 -2.47 1.97 -0.53
N SER A 212 -1.82 1.81 -1.66
CA SER A 212 -1.66 0.51 -2.34
C SER A 212 -0.28 -0.11 -2.12
N PHE A 213 0.57 0.55 -1.36
CA PHE A 213 1.93 0.11 -1.09
C PHE A 213 2.26 0.25 0.39
N VAL A 214 2.87 -0.79 0.95
CA VAL A 214 3.42 -0.74 2.30
C VAL A 214 4.85 -1.24 2.30
N ARG A 215 5.67 -0.70 3.20
CA ARG A 215 7.04 -1.15 3.42
C ARG A 215 7.13 -1.72 4.82
N ASP A 216 7.62 -2.95 4.94
CA ASP A 216 7.87 -3.55 6.25
C ASP A 216 9.17 -3.01 6.89
N LYS A 217 9.45 -3.41 8.12
CA LYS A 217 10.64 -3.01 8.86
C LYS A 217 11.98 -3.48 8.25
N ASN A 218 11.95 -4.48 7.38
CA ASN A 218 13.11 -4.99 6.66
C ASN A 218 13.35 -4.24 5.35
N GLY A 219 12.47 -3.28 5.00
CA GLY A 219 12.52 -2.52 3.75
C GLY A 219 11.85 -3.24 2.58
N GLU A 220 11.25 -4.41 2.78
CA GLU A 220 10.50 -5.11 1.74
C GLU A 220 9.21 -4.37 1.40
N VAL A 221 8.91 -4.26 0.11
CA VAL A 221 7.73 -3.56 -0.39
C VAL A 221 6.66 -4.57 -0.76
N TYR A 222 5.45 -4.33 -0.25
CA TYR A 222 4.27 -5.10 -0.58
C TYR A 222 3.28 -4.23 -1.35
N ILE A 223 2.61 -4.87 -2.30
CA ILE A 223 1.67 -4.25 -3.22
C ILE A 223 0.29 -4.79 -2.89
N PHE A 224 -0.62 -3.88 -2.59
CA PHE A 224 -2.01 -4.17 -2.31
C PHE A 224 -2.89 -3.48 -3.37
N PRO A 225 -3.19 -4.13 -4.50
CA PRO A 225 -4.06 -3.54 -5.51
C PRO A 225 -5.47 -3.33 -4.95
N PRO A 226 -6.14 -2.21 -5.28
CA PRO A 226 -7.52 -1.99 -4.84
C PRO A 226 -8.44 -3.17 -5.18
N PHE A 227 -9.28 -3.56 -4.22
CA PHE A 227 -10.25 -4.67 -4.32
C PHE A 227 -9.62 -6.06 -4.57
N SER A 228 -8.31 -6.20 -4.46
CA SER A 228 -7.64 -7.48 -4.58
C SER A 228 -7.74 -8.27 -3.26
N ASN A 229 -7.93 -9.59 -3.38
CA ASN A 229 -7.74 -10.51 -2.27
C ASN A 229 -6.28 -11.00 -2.20
N GLU A 230 -5.46 -10.71 -3.18
CA GLU A 230 -4.05 -11.06 -3.21
C GLU A 230 -3.17 -9.85 -2.92
N ILE A 231 -2.17 -10.07 -2.09
CA ILE A 231 -1.11 -9.13 -1.75
C ILE A 231 0.19 -9.67 -2.31
N TYR A 232 0.95 -8.82 -2.97
CA TYR A 232 2.16 -9.20 -3.67
C TYR A 232 3.38 -8.59 -2.98
N ARG A 233 4.48 -9.33 -2.91
CA ARG A 233 5.79 -8.80 -2.53
C ARG A 233 6.54 -8.39 -3.79
N TRP A 234 7.11 -7.18 -3.76
CA TRP A 234 8.00 -6.72 -4.83
C TRP A 234 9.35 -7.43 -4.76
N THR A 235 9.82 -7.93 -5.89
CA THR A 235 11.13 -8.58 -6.06
C THR A 235 11.85 -8.01 -7.27
N SER A 236 13.15 -8.31 -7.44
CA SER A 236 13.89 -7.94 -8.67
C SER A 236 13.30 -8.50 -9.97
N GLY A 237 12.49 -9.56 -9.87
CA GLY A 237 11.78 -10.16 -11.01
C GLY A 237 10.33 -9.70 -11.14
N GLY A 238 9.90 -8.66 -10.40
CA GLY A 238 8.53 -8.15 -10.36
C GLY A 238 7.74 -8.62 -9.13
N PRO A 239 6.41 -8.35 -9.11
CA PRO A 239 5.55 -8.72 -8.00
C PRO A 239 5.34 -10.24 -7.96
N LYS A 240 5.47 -10.84 -6.76
CA LYS A 240 5.16 -12.24 -6.48
C LYS A 240 4.05 -12.31 -5.44
N PRO A 241 3.05 -13.19 -5.59
CA PRO A 241 2.05 -13.42 -4.55
C PRO A 241 2.72 -13.73 -3.21
N ALA A 242 2.29 -13.08 -2.15
CA ALA A 242 2.82 -13.24 -0.80
C ALA A 242 1.74 -13.72 0.18
N PHE A 243 0.53 -13.12 0.08
CA PHE A 243 -0.58 -13.42 0.96
C PHE A 243 -1.88 -13.39 0.16
N ARG A 244 -2.88 -14.12 0.66
CA ARG A 244 -4.25 -14.07 0.14
C ARG A 244 -5.21 -13.95 1.32
N THR A 245 -6.24 -13.11 1.20
CA THR A 245 -7.38 -13.08 2.11
C THR A 245 -8.54 -13.86 1.53
N ASP A 246 -9.21 -14.62 2.36
CA ASP A 246 -10.39 -15.39 1.99
C ASP A 246 -11.53 -15.10 2.97
N PHE A 247 -12.58 -14.49 2.48
CA PHE A 247 -13.81 -14.18 3.26
C PHE A 247 -14.87 -15.28 3.15
N GLY A 248 -14.47 -16.48 2.72
CA GLY A 248 -15.38 -17.61 2.53
C GLY A 248 -16.53 -17.25 1.59
N ARG A 249 -17.77 -17.49 2.04
CA ARG A 249 -18.98 -17.17 1.25
C ARG A 249 -19.16 -15.69 0.92
N ASN A 250 -18.49 -14.79 1.68
CA ASN A 250 -18.58 -13.34 1.51
C ASN A 250 -17.50 -12.79 0.54
N THR A 251 -16.61 -13.62 0.03
CA THR A 251 -15.58 -13.21 -0.92
C THR A 251 -16.20 -12.61 -2.20
N ALA A 252 -15.73 -11.43 -2.61
CA ALA A 252 -16.12 -10.84 -3.89
C ALA A 252 -15.67 -11.73 -5.05
N LYS A 253 -16.47 -11.80 -6.12
CA LYS A 253 -16.17 -12.63 -7.29
C LYS A 253 -15.11 -11.96 -8.16
N ASP A 254 -14.22 -12.73 -8.76
CA ASP A 254 -13.10 -12.24 -9.59
C ASP A 254 -13.51 -11.63 -10.94
N ASN A 255 -14.77 -11.79 -11.34
CA ASN A 255 -15.25 -11.35 -12.66
C ASN A 255 -16.00 -10.03 -12.68
N VAL A 256 -15.86 -9.20 -11.64
CA VAL A 256 -16.46 -7.86 -11.59
C VAL A 256 -15.82 -6.91 -12.59
N LYS A 257 -16.60 -6.06 -13.21
CA LYS A 257 -16.14 -5.13 -14.25
C LYS A 257 -15.69 -3.80 -13.69
N SER A 258 -16.25 -3.38 -12.56
CA SER A 258 -15.93 -2.10 -11.92
C SER A 258 -15.84 -2.25 -10.41
N SER A 259 -15.16 -1.31 -9.76
CA SER A 259 -15.12 -1.21 -8.31
C SER A 259 -16.52 -0.92 -7.71
N TYR A 260 -17.38 -0.24 -8.46
CA TYR A 260 -18.76 0.01 -8.06
C TYR A 260 -19.56 -1.29 -7.93
N ASP A 261 -19.38 -2.24 -8.87
CA ASP A 261 -20.06 -3.55 -8.80
C ASP A 261 -19.72 -4.33 -7.53
N ILE A 262 -18.48 -4.18 -7.02
CA ILE A 262 -18.05 -4.81 -5.76
C ILE A 262 -18.77 -4.18 -4.58
N THR A 263 -18.83 -2.86 -4.53
CA THR A 263 -19.44 -2.13 -3.40
C THR A 263 -20.96 -2.38 -3.29
N GLU A 264 -21.63 -2.51 -4.42
CA GLU A 264 -23.06 -2.82 -4.48
C GLU A 264 -23.37 -4.32 -4.26
N SER A 265 -22.36 -5.18 -4.32
CA SER A 265 -22.54 -6.63 -4.21
C SER A 265 -22.80 -7.15 -2.80
N GLU A 266 -22.73 -6.30 -1.77
CA GLU A 266 -22.77 -6.67 -0.34
C GLU A 266 -21.73 -7.74 0.02
N ARG A 267 -20.62 -7.79 -0.72
CA ARG A 267 -19.51 -8.71 -0.48
C ARG A 267 -18.41 -8.03 0.30
N ALA A 268 -17.65 -8.83 1.04
CA ALA A 268 -16.47 -8.35 1.73
C ALA A 268 -15.34 -8.05 0.75
N PHE A 269 -14.66 -6.93 0.92
CA PHE A 269 -13.48 -6.57 0.16
C PHE A 269 -12.47 -5.79 1.03
N ASN A 270 -11.20 -6.00 0.76
CA ASN A 270 -10.13 -5.31 1.47
C ASN A 270 -10.12 -3.81 1.13
N THR A 271 -9.93 -2.98 2.17
CA THR A 271 -9.79 -1.53 2.08
C THR A 271 -8.46 -1.02 2.62
N GLY A 272 -7.68 -1.87 3.27
CA GLY A 272 -6.36 -1.55 3.78
C GLY A 272 -5.57 -2.82 4.12
N PHE A 273 -4.26 -2.69 4.04
CA PHE A 273 -3.32 -3.75 4.34
C PHE A 273 -2.08 -3.16 5.01
N PHE A 274 -1.65 -3.77 6.10
CA PHE A 274 -0.45 -3.36 6.82
C PHE A 274 0.37 -4.59 7.21
N ILE A 275 1.68 -4.40 7.31
CA ILE A 275 2.61 -5.36 7.88
C ILE A 275 3.44 -4.64 8.94
N VAL A 276 3.23 -4.99 10.19
CA VAL A 276 3.95 -4.43 11.33
C VAL A 276 4.52 -5.56 12.15
N ASP A 277 5.83 -5.58 12.31
CA ASP A 277 6.58 -6.66 12.94
C ASP A 277 6.31 -8.03 12.29
N HIS A 278 5.55 -8.86 12.93
CA HIS A 278 5.13 -10.19 12.48
C HIS A 278 3.61 -10.31 12.36
N HIS A 279 2.92 -9.16 12.29
CA HIS A 279 1.49 -9.13 12.10
C HIS A 279 1.14 -8.68 10.68
N ILE A 280 0.16 -9.36 10.11
CA ILE A 280 -0.56 -8.93 8.93
C ILE A 280 -1.91 -8.39 9.41
N ILE A 281 -2.20 -7.15 9.02
CA ILE A 281 -3.44 -6.49 9.38
C ILE A 281 -4.20 -6.16 8.11
N ASN A 282 -5.42 -6.65 8.01
CA ASN A 282 -6.35 -6.31 6.94
C ASN A 282 -7.47 -5.42 7.48
N ASN A 283 -7.69 -4.29 6.83
CA ASN A 283 -8.94 -3.56 6.93
C ASN A 283 -9.84 -4.03 5.79
N PHE A 284 -11.08 -4.30 6.07
CA PHE A 284 -12.04 -4.71 5.04
C PHE A 284 -13.43 -4.15 5.33
N TYR A 285 -14.17 -3.99 4.27
CA TYR A 285 -15.53 -3.47 4.32
C TYR A 285 -16.52 -4.57 3.99
N HIS A 286 -17.62 -4.64 4.75
CA HIS A 286 -18.72 -5.55 4.51
C HIS A 286 -20.02 -4.97 5.08
N SER A 287 -21.09 -4.95 4.26
CA SER A 287 -22.44 -4.57 4.69
C SER A 287 -22.50 -3.25 5.49
N GLY A 288 -21.86 -2.19 4.99
CA GLY A 288 -21.90 -0.86 5.59
C GLY A 288 -20.93 -0.63 6.76
N LYS A 289 -20.08 -1.61 7.11
CA LYS A 289 -19.16 -1.54 8.24
C LYS A 289 -17.73 -1.85 7.86
N THR A 290 -16.80 -1.24 8.60
CA THR A 290 -15.37 -1.55 8.51
C THR A 290 -14.99 -2.53 9.61
N TYR A 291 -14.25 -3.56 9.22
CA TYR A 291 -13.73 -4.62 10.06
C TYR A 291 -12.22 -4.69 9.94
N TYR A 292 -11.61 -5.39 10.91
CA TYR A 292 -10.18 -5.64 10.97
C TYR A 292 -9.91 -7.13 11.16
N SER A 293 -8.80 -7.62 10.62
CA SER A 293 -8.23 -8.91 10.94
C SER A 293 -6.75 -8.71 11.27
N PHE A 294 -6.34 -9.18 12.45
CA PHE A 294 -4.97 -9.20 12.94
C PHE A 294 -4.48 -10.63 12.91
N TYR A 295 -3.59 -10.97 12.00
CA TYR A 295 -3.00 -12.30 11.89
C TYR A 295 -1.54 -12.25 12.34
N ASN A 296 -1.18 -13.04 13.35
CA ASN A 296 0.18 -13.18 13.84
C ASN A 296 0.91 -14.30 13.09
N MET A 297 1.92 -13.96 12.29
CA MET A 297 2.69 -14.91 11.48
C MET A 297 3.57 -15.85 12.31
N LYS A 298 3.82 -15.58 13.61
CA LYS A 298 4.65 -16.44 14.46
C LYS A 298 3.90 -17.67 14.99
N ASP A 299 2.67 -17.47 15.41
CA ASP A 299 1.89 -18.49 16.11
C ASP A 299 0.56 -18.82 15.42
N GLY A 300 0.24 -18.11 14.32
CA GLY A 300 -1.01 -18.28 13.57
C GLY A 300 -2.25 -17.75 14.27
N ARG A 301 -2.11 -17.07 15.42
CA ARG A 301 -3.26 -16.49 16.12
C ARG A 301 -3.88 -15.39 15.28
N GLN A 302 -5.21 -15.36 15.26
CA GLN A 302 -5.98 -14.36 14.54
C GLN A 302 -7.08 -13.77 15.41
N ASP A 303 -7.12 -12.44 15.49
CA ASP A 303 -8.21 -11.67 16.08
C ASP A 303 -8.92 -10.91 14.95
N GLN A 304 -10.24 -10.99 14.87
CA GLN A 304 -11.02 -10.39 13.79
C GLN A 304 -12.38 -9.88 14.26
N GLY A 305 -12.84 -8.79 13.66
CA GLY A 305 -14.10 -8.13 14.03
C GLY A 305 -14.05 -6.63 13.75
N TYR A 306 -14.91 -5.86 14.38
CA TYR A 306 -14.87 -4.41 14.33
C TYR A 306 -14.18 -3.81 15.56
N ALA A 307 -13.58 -2.62 15.39
CA ALA A 307 -12.91 -1.94 16.48
C ALA A 307 -13.92 -1.40 17.50
N ASP A 308 -13.56 -1.45 18.79
CA ASP A 308 -14.31 -0.79 19.85
C ASP A 308 -14.23 0.73 19.68
N THR A 309 -15.36 1.38 19.42
CA THR A 309 -15.48 2.83 19.24
C THR A 309 -15.74 3.59 20.54
N THR A 310 -15.89 2.89 21.67
CA THR A 310 -16.14 3.52 22.98
C THR A 310 -14.87 4.10 23.62
N GLU A 311 -13.71 3.76 23.08
CA GLU A 311 -12.41 4.21 23.53
C GLU A 311 -12.17 5.71 23.28
N VAL A 312 -11.46 6.36 24.18
CA VAL A 312 -11.11 7.79 24.06
C VAL A 312 -10.23 8.06 22.83
N ILE A 313 -9.27 7.16 22.55
CA ILE A 313 -8.45 7.19 21.34
C ILE A 313 -9.06 6.20 20.36
N PRO A 314 -9.65 6.66 19.23
CA PRO A 314 -10.27 5.76 18.29
C PRO A 314 -9.19 4.92 17.59
N PHE A 315 -9.46 3.62 17.45
CA PHE A 315 -8.62 2.72 16.69
C PHE A 315 -9.06 2.76 15.21
N VAL A 316 -8.52 3.71 14.46
CA VAL A 316 -8.75 3.85 13.01
C VAL A 316 -7.39 4.03 12.32
N PRO A 317 -6.60 2.97 12.19
CA PRO A 317 -5.31 3.06 11.51
C PRO A 317 -5.50 3.33 10.02
N ARG A 318 -4.75 4.29 9.49
CA ARG A 318 -4.74 4.64 8.06
C ARG A 318 -3.40 4.40 7.41
N TRP A 319 -2.32 4.46 8.18
CA TRP A 319 -0.94 4.30 7.70
C TRP A 319 -0.16 3.40 8.66
N GLN A 320 1.05 3.09 8.28
CA GLN A 320 2.02 2.41 9.14
C GLN A 320 3.38 3.11 9.12
N SER A 321 4.13 2.93 10.20
CA SER A 321 5.57 3.14 10.28
C SER A 321 6.27 1.79 10.45
N SER A 322 7.60 1.81 10.54
CA SER A 322 8.39 0.62 10.91
C SER A 322 7.99 0.01 12.27
N ASN A 323 7.39 0.80 13.16
CA ASN A 323 7.18 0.45 14.56
C ASN A 323 5.71 0.29 14.95
N GLY A 324 4.75 0.63 14.11
CA GLY A 324 3.35 0.55 14.47
C GLY A 324 2.37 1.07 13.43
N LEU A 325 1.10 0.89 13.71
CA LEU A 325 0.01 1.45 12.93
C LEU A 325 -0.19 2.91 13.32
N ILE A 326 -0.55 3.75 12.35
CA ILE A 326 -0.72 5.19 12.56
C ILE A 326 -2.18 5.57 12.34
N GLY A 327 -2.80 6.13 13.37
CA GLY A 327 -4.06 6.85 13.29
C GLY A 327 -3.86 8.32 13.62
N TYR A 328 -4.88 9.13 13.44
CA TYR A 328 -4.83 10.54 13.78
C TYR A 328 -6.17 11.08 14.26
N ILE A 329 -6.10 12.32 14.71
CA ILE A 329 -7.16 13.04 15.30
C ILE A 329 -6.93 14.54 15.06
N LEU A 330 -7.97 15.26 14.62
CA LEU A 330 -7.97 16.72 14.57
C LEU A 330 -8.59 17.26 15.86
N THR A 331 -8.06 18.36 16.39
CA THR A 331 -8.55 18.94 17.67
C THR A 331 -10.02 19.34 17.65
N ASN A 332 -10.54 19.71 16.48
CA ASN A 332 -11.96 20.09 16.33
C ASN A 332 -12.93 18.90 16.42
N ASP A 333 -12.43 17.67 16.31
CA ASP A 333 -13.24 16.44 16.41
C ASP A 333 -13.35 15.89 17.83
N TYR A 334 -12.85 16.65 18.85
CA TYR A 334 -12.63 16.14 20.20
C TYR A 334 -13.31 16.91 21.32
N ASP A 335 -14.46 16.46 21.71
CA ASP A 335 -15.00 16.74 23.05
C ASP A 335 -14.31 15.92 24.16
N LYS A 336 -13.62 14.84 23.82
CA LYS A 336 -13.07 13.86 24.79
C LYS A 336 -11.56 13.88 24.94
N TRP A 337 -10.80 14.32 23.92
CA TRP A 337 -9.35 14.40 23.99
C TRP A 337 -8.88 15.84 23.87
N LYS A 338 -8.27 16.39 24.92
CA LYS A 338 -7.67 17.72 24.88
C LYS A 338 -6.16 17.57 24.79
N PRO A 339 -5.52 18.15 23.74
CA PRO A 339 -4.07 18.17 23.67
C PRO A 339 -3.49 18.88 24.91
N GLN A 340 -2.36 18.39 25.38
CA GLN A 340 -1.67 19.02 26.51
C GLN A 340 -1.01 20.38 26.18
N LYS A 341 -1.04 20.78 24.91
CA LYS A 341 -0.44 22.03 24.40
C LYS A 341 -1.48 22.85 23.63
N ASP A 342 -1.63 24.12 23.96
CA ASP A 342 -2.61 25.05 23.39
C ASP A 342 -2.42 25.36 21.88
N SER A 343 -1.36 24.86 21.22
CA SER A 343 -1.03 25.13 19.81
C SER A 343 -1.04 23.89 18.92
N CYS A 344 -1.71 22.81 19.35
CA CYS A 344 -1.78 21.57 18.58
C CYS A 344 -3.10 21.48 17.82
N ASP A 345 -3.08 21.42 16.50
CA ASP A 345 -4.27 21.25 15.67
C ASP A 345 -4.60 19.78 15.38
N ALA A 346 -3.65 18.88 15.58
CA ALA A 346 -3.80 17.44 15.37
C ALA A 346 -2.89 16.64 16.28
N ALA A 347 -3.25 15.38 16.51
CA ALA A 347 -2.35 14.40 17.09
C ALA A 347 -2.32 13.12 16.25
N LEU A 348 -1.15 12.50 16.17
CA LEU A 348 -0.98 11.16 15.64
C LEU A 348 -0.88 10.18 16.79
N PHE A 349 -1.42 9.00 16.57
CA PHE A 349 -1.30 7.85 17.46
C PHE A 349 -0.53 6.75 16.76
N VAL A 350 0.56 6.30 17.38
CA VAL A 350 1.30 5.13 16.93
C VAL A 350 0.89 3.96 17.82
N PHE A 351 0.14 3.02 17.25
CA PHE A 351 -0.33 1.82 17.94
C PHE A 351 0.70 0.71 17.76
N HIS A 352 1.31 0.30 18.88
CA HIS A 352 2.26 -0.81 18.91
C HIS A 352 1.51 -2.13 19.12
N LEU A 353 1.81 -3.14 18.32
CA LEU A 353 1.17 -4.46 18.41
C LEU A 353 1.80 -5.33 19.51
N LYS A 354 1.07 -6.35 19.97
CA LYS A 354 1.54 -7.31 20.98
C LYS A 354 2.44 -8.41 20.40
#